data_e1c3a5cb93a108ec58f74a6f4fe89d47
#
_entry.id   e1c3a5cb93a108ec58f74a6f4fe89d47
#
_cell.length_a   1.000
_cell.length_b   1.000
_cell.length_c   1.000
_cell.angle_alpha   90.00
_cell.angle_beta   90.00
_cell.angle_gamma   90.00
#
_symmetry.space_group_name_H-M   'P 1'
#
loop_
_entity.id
_entity.type
_entity.pdbx_description
1 polymer ?
#
loop_
_entity_poly.entity_id
_entity_poly.type
_entity_poly.pdbx_seq_one_letter_code
_entity_poly.pdbx_strand_id
1 'polypeptide(L)'
;MRITAIAAAVLLLAACTPDEIVPTAPMALDGVSFEVEALPQAEGPCDPAQPFPARVTWDVTDWTDPKFDFLLGSTNGQLVARDNTSKGELVTDPWAREGLWILFVDRNTRLLVAAEPVPALVCPAD
;
A
#
# COMPACT_ATOMS: atom_id res chain seq x y z
N MET A 1 -36.64 -15.64 -25.32
CA MET A 1 -35.66 -15.77 -26.40
C MET A 1 -34.72 -14.58 -26.48
N ARG A 2 -35.23 -13.37 -26.50
CA ARG A 2 -34.41 -12.16 -26.56
C ARG A 2 -33.70 -11.84 -25.24
N ILE A 3 -34.24 -12.33 -24.14
CA ILE A 3 -33.76 -12.11 -22.79
C ILE A 3 -32.39 -12.78 -22.56
N THR A 4 -32.12 -13.89 -23.23
CA THR A 4 -30.88 -14.65 -23.08
C THR A 4 -29.65 -13.88 -23.59
N ALA A 5 -29.79 -13.08 -24.65
CA ALA A 5 -28.70 -12.30 -25.21
C ALA A 5 -28.25 -11.15 -24.27
N ILE A 6 -29.19 -10.59 -23.53
CA ILE A 6 -28.92 -9.49 -22.58
C ILE A 6 -28.13 -10.00 -21.37
N ALA A 7 -28.45 -11.20 -20.89
CA ALA A 7 -27.75 -11.83 -19.77
C ALA A 7 -26.28 -12.10 -20.10
N ALA A 8 -25.99 -12.53 -21.33
CA ALA A 8 -24.62 -12.78 -21.76
C ALA A 8 -23.77 -11.52 -21.80
N ALA A 9 -24.34 -10.38 -22.19
CA ALA A 9 -23.63 -9.11 -22.22
C ALA A 9 -23.24 -8.64 -20.80
N VAL A 10 -24.10 -8.85 -19.81
CA VAL A 10 -23.84 -8.48 -18.41
C VAL A 10 -22.68 -9.31 -17.84
N LEU A 11 -22.62 -10.61 -18.16
CA LEU A 11 -21.54 -11.48 -17.70
C LEU A 11 -20.19 -11.06 -18.27
N LEU A 12 -20.13 -10.62 -19.52
CA LEU A 12 -18.89 -10.15 -20.14
C LEU A 12 -18.35 -8.89 -19.46
N LEU A 13 -19.22 -7.97 -19.07
CA LEU A 13 -18.82 -6.75 -18.34
C LEU A 13 -18.24 -7.10 -16.96
N ALA A 14 -18.83 -8.03 -16.25
CA ALA A 14 -18.35 -8.46 -14.94
C ALA A 14 -16.95 -9.11 -15.04
N ALA A 15 -16.66 -9.83 -16.12
CA ALA A 15 -15.37 -10.49 -16.33
C ALA A 15 -14.21 -9.51 -16.59
N CYS A 16 -14.48 -8.24 -16.91
CA CYS A 16 -13.47 -7.21 -17.16
C CYS A 16 -13.02 -6.48 -15.90
N THR A 17 -13.62 -6.76 -14.75
CA THR A 17 -13.25 -6.12 -13.47
C THR A 17 -12.02 -6.82 -12.88
N PRO A 18 -10.90 -6.09 -12.64
CA PRO A 18 -9.72 -6.71 -12.02
C PRO A 18 -10.02 -7.12 -10.58
N ASP A 19 -9.43 -8.23 -10.17
CA ASP A 19 -9.58 -8.73 -8.81
C ASP A 19 -8.85 -7.83 -7.82
N GLU A 20 -9.48 -7.57 -6.71
CA GLU A 20 -8.86 -6.87 -5.58
C GLU A 20 -7.93 -7.82 -4.84
N ILE A 21 -6.72 -7.36 -4.53
CA ILE A 21 -5.78 -8.10 -3.70
C ILE A 21 -5.78 -7.47 -2.31
N VAL A 22 -6.10 -8.30 -1.30
CA VAL A 22 -6.02 -7.92 0.11
C VAL A 22 -4.89 -8.75 0.71
N PRO A 23 -3.76 -8.12 1.09
CA PRO A 23 -2.63 -8.89 1.61
C PRO A 23 -2.96 -9.52 2.96
N THR A 24 -2.46 -10.72 3.18
CA THR A 24 -2.58 -11.45 4.46
C THR A 24 -1.21 -11.73 5.09
N ALA A 25 -0.13 -11.48 4.34
CA ALA A 25 1.24 -11.62 4.80
C ALA A 25 2.12 -10.60 4.09
N PRO A 26 3.20 -10.12 4.75
CA PRO A 26 4.16 -9.24 4.07
C PRO A 26 4.70 -9.88 2.80
N MET A 27 4.87 -9.07 1.77
CA MET A 27 5.40 -9.55 0.50
C MET A 27 6.23 -8.46 -0.18
N ALA A 28 7.22 -8.89 -0.96
CA ALA A 28 7.96 -8.04 -1.88
C ALA A 28 8.44 -8.90 -3.05
N LEU A 29 8.38 -8.36 -4.25
CA LEU A 29 8.91 -9.05 -5.42
C LEU A 29 10.44 -9.13 -5.32
N ASP A 30 11.05 -10.06 -6.06
CA ASP A 30 12.50 -10.21 -6.09
C ASP A 30 13.18 -8.90 -6.48
N GLY A 31 14.23 -8.53 -5.77
CA GLY A 31 14.96 -7.29 -6.02
C GLY A 31 14.30 -6.03 -5.47
N VAL A 32 13.21 -6.18 -4.74
CA VAL A 32 12.48 -5.06 -4.13
C VAL A 32 12.73 -5.03 -2.63
N SER A 33 13.15 -3.88 -2.11
CA SER A 33 13.21 -3.61 -0.68
C SER A 33 12.09 -2.64 -0.34
N PHE A 34 11.28 -2.97 0.65
CA PHE A 34 10.16 -2.14 1.08
C PHE A 34 9.97 -2.27 2.58
N GLU A 35 10.10 -1.18 3.31
CA GLU A 35 10.04 -1.18 4.76
C GLU A 35 9.10 -0.09 5.27
N VAL A 36 8.38 -0.41 6.34
CA VAL A 36 7.51 0.53 7.03
C VAL A 36 7.92 0.57 8.50
N GLU A 37 8.13 1.78 9.00
CA GLU A 37 8.54 2.02 10.38
C GLU A 37 7.53 2.94 11.05
N ALA A 38 7.13 2.60 12.29
CA ALA A 38 6.29 3.47 13.10
C ALA A 38 7.15 4.55 13.77
N LEU A 39 6.71 5.80 13.69
CA LEU A 39 7.42 6.94 14.29
C LEU A 39 6.60 7.52 15.43
N PRO A 40 7.26 7.99 16.51
CA PRO A 40 6.51 8.65 17.57
C PRO A 40 5.85 9.93 17.08
N GLN A 41 4.76 10.31 17.71
CA GLN A 41 4.08 11.55 17.41
C GLN A 41 5.05 12.75 17.56
N ALA A 42 4.96 13.72 16.65
CA ALA A 42 5.85 14.87 16.64
C ALA A 42 5.57 15.81 17.81
N GLU A 43 4.34 15.82 18.30
CA GLU A 43 3.90 16.68 19.41
C GLU A 43 3.25 15.84 20.49
N GLY A 44 3.48 16.22 21.73
CA GLY A 44 2.94 15.53 22.89
C GLY A 44 3.67 14.24 23.23
N PRO A 45 3.18 13.48 24.19
CA PRO A 45 3.81 12.22 24.59
C PRO A 45 3.65 11.15 23.53
N CYS A 46 4.64 10.26 23.46
CA CYS A 46 4.55 9.09 22.59
C CYS A 46 3.45 8.15 23.12
N ASP A 47 2.46 7.85 22.26
CA ASP A 47 1.31 7.03 22.67
C ASP A 47 0.96 6.03 21.54
N PRO A 48 1.22 4.72 21.73
CA PRO A 48 0.91 3.72 20.70
C PRO A 48 -0.59 3.51 20.49
N ALA A 49 -1.45 3.99 21.38
CA ALA A 49 -2.90 3.89 21.24
C ALA A 49 -3.49 4.98 20.35
N GLN A 50 -2.72 6.01 20.02
CA GLN A 50 -3.13 7.11 19.16
C GLN A 50 -2.49 6.97 17.77
N PRO A 51 -3.08 7.55 16.71
CA PRO A 51 -2.45 7.54 15.39
C PRO A 51 -1.07 8.18 15.41
N PHE A 52 -0.18 7.66 14.59
CA PHE A 52 1.21 8.09 14.55
C PHE A 52 1.70 8.17 13.08
N PRO A 53 2.79 8.91 12.81
CA PRO A 53 3.39 8.89 11.48
C PRO A 53 4.07 7.56 11.20
N ALA A 54 4.18 7.22 9.92
CA ALA A 54 4.97 6.08 9.48
C ALA A 54 6.02 6.55 8.48
N ARG A 55 7.20 5.93 8.53
CA ARG A 55 8.24 6.12 7.52
C ARG A 55 8.19 4.93 6.59
N VAL A 56 8.08 5.20 5.30
CA VAL A 56 8.10 4.17 4.26
C VAL A 56 9.35 4.37 3.44
N THR A 57 10.17 3.33 3.29
CA THR A 57 11.37 3.35 2.46
C THR A 57 11.29 2.25 1.42
N TRP A 58 11.79 2.53 0.22
CA TRP A 58 11.80 1.55 -0.87
C TRP A 58 13.07 1.68 -1.70
N ASP A 59 13.45 0.55 -2.29
CA ASP A 59 14.55 0.47 -3.24
C ASP A 59 14.18 -0.56 -4.30
N VAL A 60 14.00 -0.11 -5.53
CA VAL A 60 13.69 -0.92 -6.71
C VAL A 60 14.64 -0.52 -7.83
N THR A 61 15.94 -0.44 -7.52
CA THR A 61 16.98 0.16 -8.38
C THR A 61 16.91 -0.30 -9.84
N ASP A 62 16.55 -1.56 -10.08
CA ASP A 62 16.49 -2.11 -11.44
C ASP A 62 15.10 -1.96 -12.09
N TRP A 63 14.18 -1.21 -11.47
CA TRP A 63 12.83 -1.04 -12.00
C TRP A 63 12.83 -0.09 -13.20
N THR A 64 12.22 -0.52 -14.29
CA THR A 64 12.09 0.30 -15.51
C THR A 64 10.92 1.25 -15.34
N ASP A 65 11.15 2.55 -15.61
CA ASP A 65 10.13 3.59 -15.55
C ASP A 65 9.35 3.59 -14.21
N PRO A 66 10.06 3.90 -13.09
CA PRO A 66 9.44 3.82 -11.76
C PRO A 66 8.30 4.83 -11.60
N LYS A 67 7.10 4.31 -11.37
CA LYS A 67 5.90 5.10 -11.06
C LYS A 67 5.06 4.27 -10.09
N PHE A 68 4.97 4.73 -8.87
CA PHE A 68 4.36 3.94 -7.80
C PHE A 68 3.21 4.67 -7.14
N ASP A 69 2.19 3.91 -6.79
CA ASP A 69 1.09 4.35 -5.93
C ASP A 69 1.20 3.64 -4.58
N PHE A 70 0.96 4.39 -3.51
CA PHE A 70 0.88 3.85 -2.15
C PHE A 70 -0.60 3.80 -1.77
N LEU A 71 -1.09 2.59 -1.51
CA LEU A 71 -2.51 2.33 -1.23
C LEU A 71 -2.67 1.74 0.18
N LEU A 72 -3.82 1.96 0.78
CA LEU A 72 -4.12 1.43 2.11
C LEU A 72 -5.07 0.25 2.04
N GLY A 73 -4.74 -0.83 2.72
CA GLY A 73 -5.61 -1.97 2.94
C GLY A 73 -5.67 -2.98 1.81
N SER A 74 -5.80 -2.52 0.59
CA SER A 74 -5.93 -3.39 -0.58
C SER A 74 -5.54 -2.66 -1.86
N THR A 75 -5.47 -3.39 -2.98
CA THR A 75 -5.18 -2.79 -4.29
C THR A 75 -6.29 -1.84 -4.77
N ASN A 76 -7.47 -1.92 -4.18
CA ASN A 76 -8.57 -0.97 -4.42
C ASN A 76 -8.72 0.03 -3.28
N GLY A 77 -7.74 0.08 -2.38
CA GLY A 77 -7.77 0.95 -1.22
C GLY A 77 -7.50 2.42 -1.54
N GLN A 78 -7.49 3.23 -0.51
CA GLN A 78 -7.27 4.66 -0.62
C GLN A 78 -5.84 4.96 -1.09
N LEU A 79 -5.71 5.80 -2.11
CA LEU A 79 -4.41 6.32 -2.55
C LEU A 79 -3.95 7.37 -1.56
N VAL A 80 -2.77 7.19 -0.96
CA VAL A 80 -2.22 8.13 0.03
C VAL A 80 -0.99 8.87 -0.45
N ALA A 81 -0.28 8.34 -1.46
CA ALA A 81 0.90 8.99 -2.01
C ALA A 81 1.23 8.43 -3.39
N ARG A 82 1.98 9.18 -4.15
CA ARG A 82 2.58 8.78 -5.42
C ARG A 82 4.04 9.20 -5.45
N ASP A 83 4.87 8.36 -6.06
CA ASP A 83 6.27 8.68 -6.22
C ASP A 83 6.81 8.06 -7.51
N ASN A 84 7.74 8.76 -8.15
CA ASN A 84 8.32 8.34 -9.43
C ASN A 84 9.81 8.03 -9.31
N THR A 85 10.28 7.66 -8.13
CA THR A 85 11.68 7.34 -7.90
C THR A 85 11.87 5.85 -7.63
N SER A 86 12.99 5.31 -8.10
CA SER A 86 13.35 3.90 -7.86
C SER A 86 13.87 3.66 -6.45
N LYS A 87 14.25 4.70 -5.74
CA LYS A 87 14.72 4.61 -4.36
C LYS A 87 14.28 5.88 -3.65
N GLY A 88 13.61 5.71 -2.52
CA GLY A 88 13.09 6.87 -1.82
C GLY A 88 12.59 6.57 -0.42
N GLU A 89 12.08 7.62 0.19
CA GLU A 89 11.55 7.61 1.53
C GLU A 89 10.42 8.63 1.60
N LEU A 90 9.36 8.28 2.32
CA LEU A 90 8.33 9.25 2.67
C LEU A 90 7.91 9.07 4.13
N VAL A 91 7.51 10.17 4.76
CA VAL A 91 6.94 10.15 6.10
C VAL A 91 5.51 10.62 5.99
N THR A 92 4.58 9.84 6.53
CA THR A 92 3.16 10.16 6.46
C THR A 92 2.78 11.21 7.50
N ASP A 93 1.61 11.80 7.32
CA ASP A 93 0.93 12.49 8.41
C ASP A 93 0.55 11.46 9.49
N PRO A 94 0.17 11.90 10.71
CA PRO A 94 -0.08 10.98 11.82
C PRO A 94 -1.43 10.28 11.74
N TRP A 95 -1.61 9.47 10.69
CA TRP A 95 -2.83 8.66 10.51
C TRP A 95 -2.57 7.15 10.61
N ALA A 96 -1.32 6.73 10.77
CA ALA A 96 -0.99 5.30 10.80
C ALA A 96 -1.40 4.66 12.13
N ARG A 97 -1.70 3.36 12.05
CA ARG A 97 -2.03 2.52 13.20
C ARG A 97 -1.42 1.15 12.97
N GLU A 98 -1.09 0.45 14.04
CA GLU A 98 -0.59 -0.92 13.97
C GLU A 98 -1.55 -1.80 13.16
N GLY A 99 -1.00 -2.58 12.23
CA GLY A 99 -1.77 -3.52 11.43
C GLY A 99 -2.38 -2.95 10.16
N LEU A 100 -2.30 -1.63 9.95
CA LEU A 100 -2.76 -1.03 8.71
C LEU A 100 -1.81 -1.42 7.58
N TRP A 101 -2.34 -2.01 6.51
CA TRP A 101 -1.52 -2.43 5.38
C TRP A 101 -1.21 -1.25 4.46
N ILE A 102 0.07 -1.12 4.10
CA ILE A 102 0.53 -0.18 3.07
C ILE A 102 0.97 -1.01 1.87
N LEU A 103 0.37 -0.75 0.72
CA LEU A 103 0.65 -1.44 -0.54
C LEU A 103 1.42 -0.51 -1.47
N PHE A 104 2.41 -1.09 -2.13
CA PHE A 104 3.28 -0.42 -3.09
C PHE A 104 2.99 -1.03 -4.47
N VAL A 105 2.38 -0.25 -5.35
CA VAL A 105 1.82 -0.74 -6.62
C VAL A 105 2.45 0.02 -7.79
N ASP A 106 2.88 -0.72 -8.81
CA ASP A 106 3.34 -0.13 -10.07
C ASP A 106 2.14 0.52 -10.77
N ARG A 107 2.20 1.84 -10.96
CA ARG A 107 1.10 2.59 -11.58
C ARG A 107 0.90 2.23 -13.05
N ASN A 108 1.98 1.85 -13.75
CA ASN A 108 1.90 1.54 -15.17
C ASN A 108 1.14 0.23 -15.44
N THR A 109 1.38 -0.80 -14.63
CA THR A 109 0.85 -2.15 -14.85
C THR A 109 -0.20 -2.56 -13.83
N ARG A 110 -0.35 -1.81 -12.74
CA ARG A 110 -1.20 -2.13 -11.58
C ARG A 110 -0.73 -3.36 -10.82
N LEU A 111 0.52 -3.77 -11.05
CA LEU A 111 1.13 -4.90 -10.34
C LEU A 111 1.41 -4.52 -8.88
N LEU A 112 1.00 -5.37 -7.95
CA LEU A 112 1.38 -5.25 -6.55
C LEU A 112 2.86 -5.64 -6.41
N VAL A 113 3.69 -4.67 -6.01
CA VAL A 113 5.14 -4.83 -5.92
C VAL A 113 5.57 -5.23 -4.53
N ALA A 114 4.94 -4.67 -3.51
CA ALA A 114 5.23 -4.98 -2.11
C ALA A 114 4.04 -4.59 -1.24
N ALA A 115 3.94 -5.22 -0.08
CA ALA A 115 2.94 -4.89 0.94
C ALA A 115 3.51 -5.18 2.33
N GLU A 116 3.35 -4.23 3.24
CA GLU A 116 3.78 -4.36 4.62
C GLU A 116 2.73 -3.78 5.55
N PRO A 117 2.45 -4.45 6.69
CA PRO A 117 1.62 -3.82 7.72
C PRO A 117 2.44 -2.81 8.52
N VAL A 118 1.78 -1.76 8.97
CA VAL A 118 2.39 -0.81 9.91
C VAL A 118 2.68 -1.56 11.21
N PRO A 119 3.95 -1.54 11.69
CA PRO A 119 4.28 -2.19 12.96
C PRO A 119 3.75 -1.41 14.15
N ALA A 120 3.77 -2.04 15.31
CA ALA A 120 3.43 -1.37 16.57
C ALA A 120 4.41 -0.21 16.82
N LEU A 121 3.89 0.91 17.29
CA LEU A 121 4.75 1.99 17.77
C LEU A 121 5.36 1.59 19.11
N VAL A 122 6.69 1.58 19.18
CA VAL A 122 7.41 1.32 20.42
C VAL A 122 7.93 2.64 20.96
N CYS A 123 7.35 3.08 22.08
CA CYS A 123 7.79 4.32 22.71
C CYS A 123 9.02 4.06 23.57
N PRO A 124 10.00 5.01 23.59
CA PRO A 124 11.18 4.85 24.42
C PRO A 124 10.78 4.80 25.90
N ALA A 125 11.49 3.99 26.69
CA ALA A 125 11.30 3.96 28.13
C ALA A 125 11.87 5.23 28.75
N ASP A 126 11.18 5.80 29.72
CA ASP A 126 11.63 6.97 30.48
C ASP A 126 12.67 6.59 31.54
#